data_7bc0dd396f2fc1097f79a0cb204673ab
#
_entry.id   7bc0dd396f2fc1097f79a0cb204673ab
#
_cell.length_a   1.000
_cell.length_b   1.000
_cell.length_c   1.000
_cell.angle_alpha   90.00
_cell.angle_beta   90.00
_cell.angle_gamma   90.00
#
_symmetry.space_group_name_H-M   'P 1'
#
loop_
_entity.id
_entity.type
_entity.pdbx_description
1 polymer ?
#
loop_
_entity_poly.entity_id
_entity_poly.type
_entity_poly.pdbx_seq_one_letter_code
_entity_poly.pdbx_strand_id
1 'polypeptide(L)'
;GFIFTSSHPPSIAAGALASVRHLKDSNVEREAQKERAETLRERMRAAGLPVMDAPSHIVPLMVGDASMCKEASDRLLFDHDIYVQPINYPTVPRGTERLRFTPGPLHNDELIDHLIDSLLTVWGQLGIAKAA
;
A
#
# COMPACT_ATOMS: atom_id res chain seq x y z
N GLY A 1 -4.28 29.22 -18.80
CA GLY A 1 -4.49 27.82 -18.35
C GLY A 1 -5.92 27.31 -18.54
N PHE A 2 -6.92 28.16 -18.37
CA PHE A 2 -8.34 27.75 -18.44
C PHE A 2 -8.84 27.38 -19.85
N ILE A 3 -8.21 27.87 -20.89
CA ILE A 3 -8.66 27.67 -22.27
C ILE A 3 -8.61 26.20 -22.74
N PHE A 4 -7.76 25.39 -22.09
CA PHE A 4 -7.57 23.96 -22.41
C PHE A 4 -8.05 23.01 -21.31
N THR A 5 -8.79 23.51 -20.32
CA THR A 5 -9.34 22.70 -19.23
C THR A 5 -10.87 22.72 -19.28
N SER A 6 -11.48 21.55 -19.10
CA SER A 6 -12.92 21.44 -18.88
C SER A 6 -13.25 21.60 -17.41
N SER A 7 -14.38 22.20 -17.10
CA SER A 7 -14.89 22.27 -15.74
C SER A 7 -15.34 20.86 -15.28
N HIS A 8 -15.19 20.57 -14.00
CA HIS A 8 -15.73 19.35 -13.41
C HIS A 8 -17.27 19.35 -13.47
N PRO A 9 -17.90 18.18 -13.68
CA PRO A 9 -19.34 18.06 -13.50
C PRO A 9 -19.76 18.55 -12.10
N PRO A 10 -20.89 19.25 -11.96
CA PRO A 10 -21.35 19.79 -10.67
C PRO A 10 -21.49 18.72 -9.57
N SER A 11 -21.88 17.50 -9.92
CA SER A 11 -21.99 16.37 -8.99
C SER A 11 -20.62 15.96 -8.41
N ILE A 12 -19.59 15.94 -9.22
CA ILE A 12 -18.21 15.65 -8.76
C ILE A 12 -17.69 16.76 -7.85
N ALA A 13 -17.92 18.02 -8.24
CA ALA A 13 -17.53 19.17 -7.41
C ALA A 13 -18.27 19.19 -6.08
N ALA A 14 -19.57 18.87 -6.06
CA ALA A 14 -20.36 18.77 -4.84
C ALA A 14 -19.87 17.64 -3.92
N GLY A 15 -19.57 16.46 -4.47
CA GLY A 15 -19.03 15.33 -3.72
C GLY A 15 -17.66 15.66 -3.12
N ALA A 16 -16.76 16.27 -3.89
CA ALA A 16 -15.45 16.71 -3.39
C ALA A 16 -15.58 17.73 -2.26
N LEU A 17 -16.48 18.72 -2.40
CA LEU A 17 -16.74 19.72 -1.37
C LEU A 17 -17.29 19.09 -0.09
N ALA A 18 -18.24 18.15 -0.20
CA ALA A 18 -18.79 17.43 0.94
C ALA A 18 -17.70 16.62 1.68
N SER A 19 -16.84 15.91 0.94
CA SER A 19 -15.71 15.16 1.52
C SER A 19 -14.73 16.06 2.27
N VAL A 20 -14.35 17.19 1.68
CA VAL A 20 -13.44 18.15 2.33
C VAL A 20 -14.08 18.73 3.61
N ARG A 21 -15.37 19.08 3.58
CA ARG A 21 -16.10 19.58 4.77
C ARG A 21 -16.13 18.52 5.86
N HIS A 22 -16.50 17.28 5.52
CA HIS A 22 -16.50 16.17 6.48
C HIS A 22 -15.13 15.97 7.13
N LEU A 23 -14.06 15.92 6.34
CA LEU A 23 -12.69 15.73 6.85
C LEU A 23 -12.12 16.93 7.64
N LYS A 24 -12.74 18.11 7.56
CA LYS A 24 -12.40 19.24 8.45
C LYS A 24 -12.96 19.02 9.86
N ASP A 25 -14.11 18.37 9.97
CA ASP A 25 -14.83 18.23 11.22
C ASP A 25 -14.64 16.82 11.85
N SER A 26 -14.13 15.84 11.07
CA SER A 26 -13.89 14.46 11.52
C SER A 26 -12.44 14.03 11.28
N ASN A 27 -11.87 13.33 12.27
CA ASN A 27 -10.58 12.65 12.19
C ASN A 27 -10.73 11.11 12.18
N VAL A 28 -11.93 10.59 12.31
CA VAL A 28 -12.20 9.16 12.54
C VAL A 28 -11.54 8.29 11.46
N GLU A 29 -11.71 8.66 10.19
CA GLU A 29 -11.17 7.88 9.07
C GLU A 29 -9.65 7.96 9.00
N ARG A 30 -9.07 9.12 9.35
CA ARG A 30 -7.61 9.30 9.37
C ARG A 30 -6.95 8.54 10.51
N GLU A 31 -7.56 8.53 11.68
CA GLU A 31 -7.10 7.76 12.83
C GLU A 31 -7.21 6.26 12.57
N ALA A 32 -8.33 5.80 12.03
CA ALA A 32 -8.50 4.41 11.61
C ALA A 32 -7.49 3.99 10.55
N GLN A 33 -7.22 4.83 9.54
CA GLN A 33 -6.19 4.55 8.54
C GLN A 33 -4.80 4.44 9.16
N LYS A 34 -4.46 5.33 10.09
CA LYS A 34 -3.17 5.31 10.79
C LYS A 34 -3.01 4.04 11.62
N GLU A 35 -4.06 3.66 12.35
CA GLU A 35 -4.10 2.42 13.11
C GLU A 35 -3.91 1.19 12.22
N ARG A 36 -4.63 1.10 11.09
CA ARG A 36 -4.49 -0.02 10.14
C ARG A 36 -3.08 -0.08 9.53
N ALA A 37 -2.48 1.05 9.25
CA ALA A 37 -1.10 1.11 8.74
C ALA A 37 -0.09 0.60 9.78
N GLU A 38 -0.27 0.95 11.05
CA GLU A 38 0.62 0.45 12.12
C GLU A 38 0.42 -1.04 12.36
N THR A 39 -0.83 -1.52 12.46
CA THR A 39 -1.15 -2.95 12.56
C THR A 39 -0.49 -3.76 11.43
N LEU A 40 -0.60 -3.30 10.18
CA LEU A 40 0.04 -3.96 9.05
C LEU A 40 1.56 -3.99 9.20
N ARG A 41 2.16 -2.87 9.60
CA ARG A 41 3.61 -2.74 9.79
C ARG A 41 4.13 -3.68 10.88
N GLU A 42 3.42 -3.75 12.00
CA GLU A 42 3.76 -4.63 13.12
C GLU A 42 3.67 -6.11 12.71
N ARG A 43 2.59 -6.51 12.05
CA ARG A 43 2.41 -7.90 11.60
C ARG A 43 3.45 -8.32 10.54
N MET A 44 3.78 -7.44 9.61
CA MET A 44 4.84 -7.70 8.63
C MET A 44 6.21 -7.87 9.32
N ARG A 45 6.54 -7.02 10.31
CA ARG A 45 7.78 -7.16 11.09
C ARG A 45 7.80 -8.47 11.88
N ALA A 46 6.70 -8.80 12.56
CA ALA A 46 6.57 -10.05 13.30
C ALA A 46 6.74 -11.29 12.40
N ALA A 47 6.32 -11.19 11.13
CA ALA A 47 6.52 -12.23 10.12
C ALA A 47 7.96 -12.26 9.53
N GLY A 48 8.85 -11.37 9.96
CA GLY A 48 10.22 -11.27 9.45
C GLY A 48 10.31 -10.68 8.03
N LEU A 49 9.31 -9.92 7.60
CA LEU A 49 9.31 -9.26 6.31
C LEU A 49 10.10 -7.93 6.38
N PRO A 50 10.85 -7.54 5.34
CA PRO A 50 11.73 -6.37 5.35
C PRO A 50 10.96 -5.05 5.17
N VAL A 51 10.15 -4.71 6.16
CA VAL A 51 9.37 -3.46 6.19
C VAL A 51 10.29 -2.27 6.44
N MET A 52 10.13 -1.25 5.63
CA MET A 52 10.84 0.01 5.81
C MET A 52 10.09 0.94 6.77
N ASP A 53 10.85 1.71 7.56
CA ASP A 53 10.27 2.76 8.37
C ASP A 53 9.77 3.91 7.49
N ALA A 54 8.54 4.34 7.75
CA ALA A 54 7.91 5.48 7.08
C ALA A 54 6.97 6.19 8.06
N PRO A 55 7.04 7.53 8.18
CA PRO A 55 6.22 8.28 9.14
C PRO A 55 4.78 8.51 8.65
N SER A 56 4.33 7.80 7.62
CA SER A 56 3.04 7.98 6.97
C SER A 56 2.19 6.70 7.02
N HIS A 57 0.98 6.79 6.47
CA HIS A 57 0.10 5.63 6.26
C HIS A 57 0.60 4.65 5.18
N ILE A 58 1.66 5.00 4.45
CA ILE A 58 2.26 4.12 3.45
C ILE A 58 3.17 3.11 4.17
N VAL A 59 3.03 1.83 3.84
CA VAL A 59 3.85 0.74 4.36
C VAL A 59 4.68 0.17 3.20
N PRO A 60 5.94 0.60 3.05
CA PRO A 60 6.80 0.08 2.01
C PRO A 60 7.48 -1.21 2.47
N LEU A 61 7.49 -2.22 1.59
CA LEU A 61 8.13 -3.51 1.80
C LEU A 61 9.26 -3.70 0.79
N MET A 62 10.50 -3.80 1.26
CA MET A 62 11.69 -3.88 0.42
C MET A 62 11.72 -5.21 -0.35
N VAL A 63 12.08 -5.14 -1.63
CA VAL A 63 12.36 -6.30 -2.47
C VAL A 63 13.79 -6.26 -3.00
N GLY A 64 14.25 -5.09 -3.47
CA GLY A 64 15.64 -4.85 -3.90
C GLY A 64 15.97 -5.27 -5.33
N ASP A 65 15.02 -5.80 -6.09
CA ASP A 65 15.16 -6.16 -7.49
C ASP A 65 13.88 -5.87 -8.26
N ALA A 66 13.99 -5.25 -9.45
CA ALA A 66 12.84 -4.78 -10.21
C ALA A 66 12.01 -5.92 -10.81
N SER A 67 12.64 -7.00 -11.23
CA SER A 67 11.96 -8.16 -11.81
C SER A 67 11.21 -8.93 -10.73
N MET A 68 11.87 -9.18 -9.60
CA MET A 68 11.26 -9.84 -8.44
C MET A 68 10.13 -8.99 -7.84
N CYS A 69 10.27 -7.67 -7.81
CA CYS A 69 9.24 -6.76 -7.31
C CYS A 69 7.97 -6.82 -8.18
N LYS A 70 8.15 -6.84 -9.50
CA LYS A 70 7.03 -7.02 -10.43
C LYS A 70 6.40 -8.41 -10.30
N GLU A 71 7.20 -9.46 -10.29
CA GLU A 71 6.74 -10.85 -10.15
C GLU A 71 5.98 -11.07 -8.84
N ALA A 72 6.46 -10.50 -7.72
CA ALA A 72 5.77 -10.56 -6.44
C ALA A 72 4.40 -9.87 -6.50
N SER A 73 4.33 -8.68 -7.15
CA SER A 73 3.07 -7.98 -7.35
C SER A 73 2.09 -8.78 -8.22
N ASP A 74 2.58 -9.38 -9.31
CA ASP A 74 1.74 -10.18 -10.22
C ASP A 74 1.19 -11.43 -9.51
N ARG A 75 2.01 -12.16 -8.74
CA ARG A 75 1.56 -13.34 -7.97
C ARG A 75 0.55 -12.95 -6.89
N LEU A 76 0.78 -11.88 -6.16
CA LEU A 76 -0.19 -11.38 -5.20
C LEU A 76 -1.55 -11.10 -5.86
N LEU A 77 -1.53 -10.53 -7.06
CA LEU A 77 -2.76 -10.21 -7.80
C LEU A 77 -3.45 -11.47 -8.34
N PHE A 78 -2.73 -12.34 -9.04
CA PHE A 78 -3.35 -13.43 -9.80
C PHE A 78 -3.58 -14.70 -8.98
N ASP A 79 -2.78 -14.95 -7.94
CA ASP A 79 -2.87 -16.16 -7.13
C ASP A 79 -3.57 -15.91 -5.78
N HIS A 80 -3.64 -14.64 -5.32
CA HIS A 80 -4.15 -14.29 -3.99
C HIS A 80 -5.19 -13.17 -3.98
N ASP A 81 -5.58 -12.63 -5.14
CA ASP A 81 -6.55 -11.52 -5.29
C ASP A 81 -6.14 -10.22 -4.58
N ILE A 82 -4.83 -10.00 -4.42
CA ILE A 82 -4.28 -8.82 -3.71
C ILE A 82 -3.57 -7.90 -4.69
N TYR A 83 -4.14 -6.72 -4.94
CA TYR A 83 -3.46 -5.69 -5.71
C TYR A 83 -2.49 -4.89 -4.85
N VAL A 84 -1.23 -4.85 -5.27
CA VAL A 84 -0.20 -3.99 -4.68
C VAL A 84 0.65 -3.32 -5.76
N GLN A 85 1.02 -2.06 -5.54
CA GLN A 85 1.82 -1.31 -6.51
C GLN A 85 3.31 -1.61 -6.34
N PRO A 86 3.97 -2.20 -7.36
CA PRO A 86 5.43 -2.28 -7.40
C PRO A 86 6.02 -0.91 -7.71
N ILE A 87 7.05 -0.51 -6.97
CA ILE A 87 7.76 0.75 -7.14
C ILE A 87 9.20 0.45 -7.54
N ASN A 88 9.50 0.69 -8.82
CA ASN A 88 10.77 0.37 -9.43
C ASN A 88 11.48 1.65 -9.95
N TYR A 89 12.71 1.49 -10.43
CA TYR A 89 13.39 2.55 -11.18
C TYR A 89 12.52 3.03 -12.35
N PRO A 90 12.44 4.33 -12.66
CA PRO A 90 13.22 5.45 -12.10
C PRO A 90 12.60 6.10 -10.84
N THR A 91 11.47 5.61 -10.34
CA THR A 91 10.79 6.19 -9.16
C THR A 91 11.62 6.06 -7.90
N VAL A 92 12.37 4.97 -7.79
CA VAL A 92 13.33 4.71 -6.71
C VAL A 92 14.69 4.31 -7.28
N PRO A 93 15.81 4.50 -6.57
CA PRO A 93 17.12 4.01 -6.99
C PRO A 93 17.12 2.48 -7.15
N ARG A 94 17.96 1.98 -8.08
CA ARG A 94 18.17 0.53 -8.28
C ARG A 94 18.69 -0.11 -7.00
N GLY A 95 18.20 -1.32 -6.69
CA GLY A 95 18.50 -2.03 -5.45
C GLY A 95 17.63 -1.59 -4.27
N THR A 96 16.68 -0.68 -4.51
CA THR A 96 15.73 -0.21 -3.49
C THR A 96 14.27 -0.35 -3.93
N GLU A 97 14.04 -1.21 -4.88
CA GLU A 97 12.71 -1.57 -5.38
C GLU A 97 11.87 -2.17 -4.24
N ARG A 98 10.59 -1.83 -4.23
CA ARG A 98 9.70 -2.15 -3.11
C ARG A 98 8.25 -2.29 -3.52
N LEU A 99 7.49 -3.04 -2.75
CA LEU A 99 6.03 -3.01 -2.81
C LEU A 99 5.51 -1.88 -1.91
N ARG A 100 4.50 -1.15 -2.39
CA ARG A 100 3.89 -0.03 -1.66
C ARG A 100 2.47 -0.37 -1.24
N PHE A 101 2.29 -0.66 0.04
CA PHE A 101 0.96 -0.88 0.63
C PHE A 101 0.38 0.44 1.16
N THR A 102 -0.91 0.62 0.94
CA THR A 102 -1.67 1.79 1.39
C THR A 102 -2.98 1.31 2.03
N PRO A 103 -2.91 0.79 3.26
CA PRO A 103 -4.12 0.32 3.93
C PRO A 103 -5.08 1.48 4.18
N GLY A 104 -6.36 1.21 4.02
CA GLY A 104 -7.44 2.14 4.32
C GLY A 104 -8.20 1.69 5.57
N PRO A 105 -9.13 2.52 6.08
CA PRO A 105 -9.90 2.23 7.28
C PRO A 105 -10.72 0.93 7.24
N LEU A 106 -11.06 0.47 6.02
CA LEU A 106 -11.89 -0.73 5.82
C LEU A 106 -11.09 -2.04 5.78
N HIS A 107 -9.75 -1.99 5.81
CA HIS A 107 -8.94 -3.20 5.88
C HIS A 107 -8.96 -3.75 7.31
N ASN A 108 -9.83 -4.74 7.53
CA ASN A 108 -9.95 -5.43 8.81
C ASN A 108 -8.79 -6.40 9.07
N ASP A 109 -8.80 -7.03 10.24
CA ASP A 109 -7.74 -7.96 10.64
C ASP A 109 -7.67 -9.19 9.74
N GLU A 110 -8.80 -9.71 9.29
CA GLU A 110 -8.86 -10.88 8.39
C GLU A 110 -8.17 -10.59 7.05
N LEU A 111 -8.39 -9.40 6.47
CA LEU A 111 -7.73 -8.98 5.23
C LEU A 111 -6.22 -8.77 5.43
N ILE A 112 -5.81 -8.25 6.58
CA ILE A 112 -4.39 -8.09 6.91
C ILE A 112 -3.74 -9.45 7.12
N ASP A 113 -4.37 -10.40 7.82
CA ASP A 113 -3.85 -11.75 8.01
C ASP A 113 -3.72 -12.49 6.66
N HIS A 114 -4.76 -12.42 5.80
CA HIS A 114 -4.68 -12.96 4.45
C HIS A 114 -3.51 -12.37 3.65
N LEU A 115 -3.28 -11.07 3.75
CA LEU A 115 -2.13 -10.44 3.10
C LEU A 115 -0.79 -10.96 3.64
N ILE A 116 -0.64 -11.12 4.95
CA ILE A 116 0.60 -11.66 5.55
C ILE A 116 0.89 -13.08 5.08
N ASP A 117 -0.10 -13.96 5.10
CA ASP A 117 0.03 -15.36 4.66
C ASP A 117 0.40 -15.44 3.17
N SER A 118 -0.24 -14.63 2.35
CA SER A 118 0.04 -14.51 0.92
C SER A 118 1.47 -13.99 0.66
N LEU A 119 1.91 -12.98 1.39
CA LEU A 119 3.27 -12.46 1.30
C LEU A 119 4.30 -13.52 1.68
N LEU A 120 4.10 -14.24 2.78
CA LEU A 120 5.02 -15.32 3.19
C LEU A 120 5.13 -16.41 2.13
N THR A 121 4.02 -16.76 1.49
CA THR A 121 3.96 -17.74 0.39
C THR A 121 4.77 -17.23 -0.81
N VAL A 122 4.50 -16.01 -1.27
CA VAL A 122 5.19 -15.41 -2.43
C VAL A 122 6.69 -15.20 -2.15
N TRP A 123 7.07 -14.75 -0.95
CA TRP A 123 8.47 -14.61 -0.53
C TRP A 123 9.22 -15.95 -0.57
N GLY A 124 8.58 -17.00 -0.07
CA GLY A 124 9.15 -18.37 -0.13
C GLY A 124 9.33 -18.88 -1.56
N GLN A 125 8.34 -18.66 -2.42
CA GLN A 125 8.38 -19.09 -3.83
C GLN A 125 9.44 -18.36 -4.65
N LEU A 126 9.66 -17.07 -4.39
CA LEU A 126 10.62 -16.24 -5.11
C LEU A 126 12.03 -16.24 -4.47
N GLY A 127 12.19 -16.84 -3.29
CA GLY A 127 13.47 -16.84 -2.57
C GLY A 127 13.91 -15.43 -2.14
N ILE A 128 12.98 -14.51 -1.90
CA ILE A 128 13.30 -13.15 -1.46
C ILE A 128 13.79 -13.21 -0.01
N ALA A 129 14.88 -12.51 0.28
CA ALA A 129 15.44 -12.47 1.63
C ALA A 129 14.45 -11.86 2.64
N LYS A 130 14.37 -12.49 3.81
CA LYS A 130 13.68 -11.92 4.96
C LYS A 130 14.57 -10.91 5.69
N ALA A 131 13.98 -10.09 6.55
CA ALA A 131 14.74 -9.22 7.45
C ALA A 131 15.65 -10.07 8.36
N ALA A 132 16.87 -9.59 8.57
CA ALA A 132 17.83 -10.21 9.48
C ALA A 132 17.48 -9.95 10.96
#